data_8b2cbb97ebc67e347c006d3e1db256cd
#
_entry.id   8b2cbb97ebc67e347c006d3e1db256cd
#
_cell.length_a   1.000
_cell.length_b   1.000
_cell.length_c   1.000
_cell.angle_alpha   90.00
_cell.angle_beta   90.00
_cell.angle_gamma   90.00
#
_symmetry.space_group_name_H-M   'P 1'
#
loop_
_entity.id
_entity.type
_entity.pdbx_description
1 polymer ?
#
loop_
_entity_poly.entity_id
_entity_poly.type
_entity_poly.pdbx_seq_one_letter_code
_entity_poly.pdbx_strand_id
1 'polypeptide(L)'
;MDSKGKKIMKHLNLYEENDFSEKAFKKLLVHDSPYFKILNFNFKAGQELPVHNHDIEGQLSLVIIEGEGEFLGQDDTALPAKAGDVVISEIAEPHGLRAKTDLRLLVTIAPPI
;
A
#
# COMPACT_ATOMS: atom_id res chain seq x y z
N MET A 1 3.23 23.51 5.30
CA MET A 1 3.60 24.94 5.27
C MET A 1 3.81 25.43 6.68
N ASP A 2 4.86 26.15 6.91
CA ASP A 2 5.05 26.83 8.18
C ASP A 2 4.26 28.15 8.18
N SER A 3 4.25 28.86 9.33
CA SER A 3 3.48 30.09 9.50
C SER A 3 3.94 31.25 8.61
N LYS A 4 5.08 31.13 7.95
CA LYS A 4 5.61 32.16 7.05
C LYS A 4 5.38 31.82 5.58
N GLY A 5 4.54 30.85 5.30
CA GLY A 5 4.25 30.42 3.95
C GLY A 5 5.30 29.53 3.31
N LYS A 6 6.36 29.21 4.02
CA LYS A 6 7.40 28.28 3.52
C LYS A 6 6.87 26.86 3.61
N LYS A 7 7.18 26.07 2.57
CA LYS A 7 6.87 24.63 2.57
C LYS A 7 7.89 23.91 3.45
N ILE A 8 7.40 23.04 4.31
CA ILE A 8 8.22 22.17 5.14
C ILE A 8 8.00 20.73 4.69
N MET A 9 8.93 19.87 5.03
CA MET A 9 8.78 18.44 4.76
C MET A 9 7.61 17.90 5.58
N LYS A 10 6.83 17.00 4.96
CA LYS A 10 5.81 16.24 5.67
C LYS A 10 6.47 15.00 6.26
N HIS A 11 6.24 14.76 7.54
CA HIS A 11 6.85 13.65 8.26
C HIS A 11 5.82 12.95 9.14
N LEU A 12 5.77 11.63 9.03
CA LEU A 12 5.00 10.80 9.94
C LEU A 12 5.66 9.42 10.04
N ASN A 13 5.33 8.69 11.07
CA ASN A 13 5.83 7.34 11.29
C ASN A 13 4.65 6.38 11.18
N LEU A 14 4.75 5.38 10.30
CA LEU A 14 3.65 4.45 10.04
C LEU A 14 3.29 3.63 11.28
N TYR A 15 4.26 3.26 12.09
CA TYR A 15 4.04 2.47 13.30
C TYR A 15 3.28 3.25 14.36
N GLU A 16 3.46 4.57 14.40
CA GLU A 16 2.76 5.44 15.35
C GLU A 16 1.36 5.80 14.87
N GLU A 17 1.17 5.92 13.55
CA GLU A 17 -0.05 6.44 12.96
C GLU A 17 -1.10 5.38 12.64
N ASN A 18 -0.70 4.14 12.49
CA ASN A 18 -1.63 3.08 12.09
C ASN A 18 -1.37 1.78 12.84
N ASP A 19 -2.44 1.14 13.27
CA ASP A 19 -2.38 -0.15 13.97
C ASP A 19 -3.11 -1.22 13.16
N PHE A 20 -3.53 -2.30 13.80
CA PHE A 20 -4.21 -3.43 13.17
C PHE A 20 -5.63 -3.55 13.72
N SER A 21 -6.51 -4.17 12.93
CA SER A 21 -7.87 -4.49 13.36
C SER A 21 -8.20 -5.94 13.05
N GLU A 22 -8.86 -6.61 13.98
CA GLU A 22 -9.32 -7.98 13.78
C GLU A 22 -10.46 -8.06 12.75
N LYS A 23 -11.16 -6.96 12.51
CA LYS A 23 -12.33 -6.94 11.62
C LYS A 23 -11.96 -6.88 10.15
N ALA A 24 -10.92 -6.11 9.81
CA ALA A 24 -10.50 -5.89 8.43
C ALA A 24 -9.15 -5.19 8.44
N PHE A 25 -8.48 -5.14 7.27
CA PHE A 25 -7.26 -4.35 7.19
C PHE A 25 -7.53 -2.88 7.53
N LYS A 26 -6.52 -2.20 8.06
CA LYS A 26 -6.62 -0.77 8.35
C LYS A 26 -5.83 0.03 7.33
N LYS A 27 -6.52 0.95 6.68
CA LYS A 27 -5.95 1.82 5.66
C LYS A 27 -5.66 3.19 6.24
N LEU A 28 -4.46 3.70 5.98
CA LEU A 28 -4.05 5.05 6.32
C LEU A 28 -3.72 5.80 5.04
N LEU A 29 -4.36 6.95 4.83
CA LEU A 29 -3.96 7.86 3.75
C LEU A 29 -2.75 8.65 4.25
N VAL A 30 -1.56 8.29 3.75
CA VAL A 30 -0.31 8.93 4.16
C VAL A 30 -0.14 10.26 3.45
N HIS A 31 -0.44 10.29 2.15
CA HIS A 31 -0.25 11.48 1.32
C HIS A 31 -1.17 11.45 0.12
N ASP A 32 -1.70 12.61 -0.23
CA ASP A 32 -2.50 12.78 -1.44
C ASP A 32 -2.20 14.16 -2.03
N SER A 33 -1.84 14.19 -3.30
CA SER A 33 -1.52 15.40 -4.03
C SER A 33 -1.88 15.23 -5.50
N PRO A 34 -1.78 16.28 -6.32
CA PRO A 34 -1.96 16.13 -7.77
C PRO A 34 -0.90 15.25 -8.43
N TYR A 35 0.20 14.93 -7.74
CA TYR A 35 1.32 14.19 -8.30
C TYR A 35 1.28 12.70 -7.99
N PHE A 36 0.97 12.35 -6.75
CA PHE A 36 0.95 10.95 -6.31
C PHE A 36 0.19 10.79 -5.01
N LYS A 37 -0.13 9.55 -4.70
CA LYS A 37 -0.80 9.17 -3.46
C LYS A 37 0.00 8.09 -2.76
N ILE A 38 0.08 8.14 -1.44
CA ILE A 38 0.69 7.09 -0.64
C ILE A 38 -0.35 6.57 0.35
N LEU A 39 -0.51 5.25 0.37
CA LEU A 39 -1.41 4.55 1.30
C LEU A 39 -0.61 3.52 2.08
N ASN A 40 -0.95 3.33 3.34
CA ASN A 40 -0.47 2.23 4.14
C ASN A 40 -1.64 1.32 4.46
N PHE A 41 -1.46 0.02 4.28
CA PHE A 41 -2.45 -0.99 4.66
C PHE A 41 -1.81 -1.91 5.68
N ASN A 42 -2.45 -2.05 6.84
CA ASN A 42 -2.03 -3.01 7.86
C ASN A 42 -3.02 -4.16 7.91
N PHE A 43 -2.50 -5.38 7.81
CA PHE A 43 -3.30 -6.60 7.77
C PHE A 43 -2.98 -7.49 8.95
N LYS A 44 -4.00 -8.02 9.60
CA LYS A 44 -3.84 -9.19 10.47
C LYS A 44 -3.69 -10.43 9.58
N ALA A 45 -3.05 -11.45 10.10
CA ALA A 45 -2.89 -12.72 9.39
C ALA A 45 -4.22 -13.19 8.81
N GLY A 46 -4.24 -13.54 7.53
CA GLY A 46 -5.43 -14.02 6.82
C GLY A 46 -6.25 -12.95 6.14
N GLN A 47 -6.03 -11.69 6.45
CA GLN A 47 -6.72 -10.59 5.75
C GLN A 47 -6.10 -10.34 4.39
N GLU A 48 -6.86 -9.79 3.47
CA GLU A 48 -6.37 -9.52 2.13
C GLU A 48 -6.95 -8.25 1.53
N LEU A 49 -6.16 -7.66 0.64
CA LEU A 49 -6.60 -6.66 -0.31
C LEU A 49 -6.94 -7.42 -1.57
N PRO A 50 -8.24 -7.55 -1.95
CA PRO A 50 -8.61 -8.35 -3.10
C PRO A 50 -7.99 -7.86 -4.40
N VAL A 51 -7.76 -8.77 -5.32
CA VAL A 51 -7.25 -8.43 -6.66
C VAL A 51 -8.20 -7.44 -7.32
N HIS A 52 -7.68 -6.35 -7.80
CA HIS A 52 -8.44 -5.30 -8.47
C HIS A 52 -7.54 -4.53 -9.43
N ASN A 53 -8.17 -3.73 -10.28
CA ASN A 53 -7.46 -2.83 -11.17
C ASN A 53 -8.36 -1.64 -11.48
N HIS A 54 -7.74 -0.57 -11.98
CA HIS A 54 -8.47 0.61 -12.45
C HIS A 54 -8.01 0.91 -13.87
N ASP A 55 -8.94 1.29 -14.74
CA ASP A 55 -8.64 1.59 -16.14
C ASP A 55 -8.05 3.00 -16.26
N ILE A 56 -6.88 3.18 -15.69
CA ILE A 56 -6.14 4.44 -15.65
C ILE A 56 -4.69 4.15 -15.98
N GLU A 57 -4.12 4.97 -16.89
CA GLU A 57 -2.69 4.88 -17.20
C GLU A 57 -1.86 5.38 -16.03
N GLY A 58 -0.90 4.59 -15.61
CA GLY A 58 -0.04 4.91 -14.48
C GLY A 58 0.49 3.66 -13.82
N GLN A 59 1.25 3.85 -12.77
CA GLN A 59 1.90 2.75 -12.04
C GLN A 59 1.73 2.91 -10.55
N LEU A 60 1.90 1.79 -9.85
CA LEU A 60 1.95 1.79 -8.40
C LEU A 60 3.07 0.85 -7.93
N SER A 61 3.58 1.14 -6.74
CA SER A 61 4.50 0.25 -6.06
C SER A 61 3.84 -0.32 -4.82
N LEU A 62 4.14 -1.58 -4.53
CA LEU A 62 3.72 -2.26 -3.32
C LEU A 62 5.00 -2.68 -2.59
N VAL A 63 5.19 -2.17 -1.39
CA VAL A 63 6.39 -2.42 -0.59
C VAL A 63 5.98 -3.08 0.72
N ILE A 64 6.52 -4.24 0.99
CA ILE A 64 6.29 -4.93 2.27
C ILE A 64 7.25 -4.33 3.30
N ILE A 65 6.67 -3.66 4.29
CA ILE A 65 7.44 -3.05 5.38
C ILE A 65 7.72 -4.08 6.48
N GLU A 66 6.73 -4.94 6.76
CA GLU A 66 6.79 -5.89 7.85
C GLU A 66 5.90 -7.09 7.51
N GLY A 67 6.33 -8.28 7.92
CA GLY A 67 5.52 -9.48 7.78
C GLY A 67 5.74 -10.25 6.50
N GLU A 68 4.89 -11.24 6.28
CA GLU A 68 4.93 -12.15 5.13
C GLU A 68 3.54 -12.36 4.56
N GLY A 69 3.47 -12.61 3.26
CA GLY A 69 2.22 -12.88 2.59
C GLY A 69 2.45 -13.27 1.13
N GLU A 70 1.51 -12.88 0.27
CA GLU A 70 1.58 -13.15 -1.16
C GLU A 70 1.07 -11.93 -1.93
N PHE A 71 1.82 -11.51 -2.94
CA PHE A 71 1.31 -10.58 -3.95
C PHE A 71 0.37 -11.37 -4.87
N LEU A 72 -0.83 -10.85 -5.10
CA LEU A 72 -1.84 -11.47 -5.94
C LEU A 72 -1.92 -10.72 -7.28
N GLY A 73 -2.13 -11.47 -8.34
CA GLY A 73 -2.23 -10.92 -9.67
C GLY A 73 -3.26 -11.62 -10.53
N GLN A 74 -3.09 -11.49 -11.84
CA GLN A 74 -3.98 -12.06 -12.84
C GLN A 74 -3.85 -13.58 -12.86
N ASP A 75 -4.97 -14.28 -13.18
CA ASP A 75 -5.01 -15.72 -13.39
C ASP A 75 -4.49 -16.50 -12.17
N ASP A 76 -4.98 -16.13 -10.98
CA ASP A 76 -4.60 -16.79 -9.72
C ASP A 76 -3.10 -16.73 -9.40
N THR A 77 -2.39 -15.76 -10.00
CA THR A 77 -0.99 -15.53 -9.66
C THR A 77 -0.85 -15.18 -8.19
N ALA A 78 0.06 -15.85 -7.50
CA ALA A 78 0.40 -15.59 -6.12
C ALA A 78 1.91 -15.70 -5.96
N LEU A 79 2.57 -14.60 -5.65
CA LEU A 79 4.02 -14.54 -5.47
C LEU A 79 4.34 -14.37 -3.98
N PRO A 80 5.22 -15.19 -3.42
CA PRO A 80 5.64 -15.00 -2.02
C PRO A 80 6.14 -13.57 -1.78
N ALA A 81 5.73 -13.00 -0.66
CA ALA A 81 6.06 -11.63 -0.29
C ALA A 81 6.56 -11.59 1.15
N LYS A 82 7.63 -10.85 1.39
CA LYS A 82 8.19 -10.67 2.73
C LYS A 82 8.76 -9.26 2.87
N ALA A 83 9.06 -8.88 4.09
CA ALA A 83 9.62 -7.55 4.39
C ALA A 83 10.81 -7.23 3.48
N GLY A 84 10.80 -6.06 2.88
CA GLY A 84 11.79 -5.61 1.93
C GLY A 84 11.45 -5.84 0.46
N ASP A 85 10.45 -6.65 0.17
CA ASP A 85 10.05 -6.91 -1.23
C ASP A 85 9.28 -5.71 -1.80
N VAL A 86 9.54 -5.44 -3.08
CA VAL A 86 8.90 -4.38 -3.84
C VAL A 86 8.32 -4.97 -5.12
N VAL A 87 7.06 -4.67 -5.39
CA VAL A 87 6.42 -5.01 -6.66
C VAL A 87 5.98 -3.72 -7.33
N ILE A 88 6.21 -3.63 -8.62
CA ILE A 88 5.70 -2.54 -9.45
C ILE A 88 4.62 -3.12 -10.36
N SER A 89 3.47 -2.47 -10.41
CA SER A 89 2.36 -2.89 -11.25
C SER A 89 1.81 -1.70 -12.01
N GLU A 90 1.29 -1.95 -13.21
CA GLU A 90 0.46 -0.97 -13.89
C GLU A 90 -0.86 -0.86 -13.12
N ILE A 91 -1.40 0.36 -13.02
CA ILE A 91 -2.70 0.56 -12.34
C ILE A 91 -3.79 -0.25 -13.04
N ALA A 92 -3.69 -0.39 -14.35
CA ALA A 92 -4.68 -1.11 -15.16
C ALA A 92 -4.56 -2.64 -15.06
N GLU A 93 -3.46 -3.16 -14.53
CA GLU A 93 -3.27 -4.60 -14.37
C GLU A 93 -3.75 -5.07 -13.00
N PRO A 94 -4.31 -6.28 -12.91
CA PRO A 94 -4.79 -6.81 -11.63
C PRO A 94 -3.69 -6.94 -10.59
N HIS A 95 -3.96 -6.50 -9.38
CA HIS A 95 -3.02 -6.58 -8.26
C HIS A 95 -3.77 -6.64 -6.93
N GLY A 96 -3.16 -7.28 -5.95
CA GLY A 96 -3.69 -7.43 -4.59
C GLY A 96 -2.64 -8.02 -3.67
N LEU A 97 -3.05 -8.29 -2.44
CA LEU A 97 -2.16 -8.85 -1.42
C LEU A 97 -2.95 -9.69 -0.43
N ARG A 98 -2.37 -10.83 -0.03
CA ARG A 98 -2.89 -11.64 1.07
C ARG A 98 -1.83 -11.76 2.15
N ALA A 99 -2.21 -11.48 3.40
CA ALA A 99 -1.29 -11.57 4.53
C ALA A 99 -1.29 -12.99 5.10
N LYS A 100 -0.10 -13.55 5.30
CA LYS A 100 0.08 -14.81 6.04
C LYS A 100 0.32 -14.56 7.51
N THR A 101 1.06 -13.51 7.81
CA THR A 101 1.29 -13.02 9.18
C THR A 101 0.75 -11.61 9.25
N ASP A 102 0.80 -10.98 10.40
CA ASP A 102 0.55 -9.55 10.50
C ASP A 102 1.52 -8.84 9.56
N LEU A 103 1.00 -7.93 8.73
CA LEU A 103 1.76 -7.38 7.62
C LEU A 103 1.46 -5.90 7.43
N ARG A 104 2.52 -5.13 7.15
CA ARG A 104 2.39 -3.70 6.81
C ARG A 104 2.82 -3.49 5.37
N LEU A 105 1.93 -2.90 4.57
CA LEU A 105 2.11 -2.63 3.15
C LEU A 105 2.12 -1.13 2.91
N LEU A 106 3.09 -0.66 2.11
CA LEU A 106 3.12 0.73 1.67
C LEU A 106 2.89 0.76 0.16
N VAL A 107 1.89 1.53 -0.27
CA VAL A 107 1.52 1.65 -1.68
C VAL A 107 1.69 3.09 -2.13
N THR A 108 2.43 3.30 -3.22
CA THR A 108 2.56 4.62 -3.85
C THR A 108 1.97 4.52 -5.25
N ILE A 109 1.08 5.46 -5.58
CA ILE A 109 0.31 5.44 -6.83
C ILE A 109 0.52 6.76 -7.57
N ALA A 110 0.87 6.70 -8.84
CA ALA A 110 1.01 7.87 -9.69
C ALA A 110 0.42 7.57 -11.08
N PRO A 111 -0.56 8.36 -11.55
CA PRO A 111 -1.20 9.48 -10.86
C PRO A 111 -2.08 9.03 -9.68
N PRO A 112 -2.42 9.95 -8.78
CA PRO A 112 -3.29 9.61 -7.65
C PRO A 112 -4.71 9.31 -8.11
N ILE A 113 -5.27 8.24 -7.58
CA ILE A 113 -6.63 7.78 -7.90
C ILE A 113 -7.44 7.51 -6.66
#